data_6d81887f993a3d3240099e2e1cd784a9
#
_entry.id   6d81887f993a3d3240099e2e1cd784a9
#
_cell.length_a   1.000
_cell.length_b   1.000
_cell.length_c   1.000
_cell.angle_alpha   90.00
_cell.angle_beta   90.00
_cell.angle_gamma   90.00
#
_symmetry.space_group_name_H-M   'P 1'
#
loop_
_entity.id
_entity.type
_entity.pdbx_description
1 polymer ?
#
loop_
_entity_poly.entity_id
_entity_poly.type
_entity_poly.pdbx_seq_one_letter_code
_entity_poly.pdbx_strand_id
1 'polypeptide(L)'
;MTAGVGIWRCAQCRTGFFPQRLLCARCHGDAFAPDRVHEAVVEEVSVIRHMLGHSDWQPRRIASVRTSDGQHITVGLVDDAEPGAVVTLFEESTAPFGRAKP
;
A
#
# COMPACT_ATOMS: atom_id res chain seq x y z
N MET A 1 -8.27 -7.68 -11.22
CA MET A 1 -7.46 -6.53 -10.77
C MET A 1 -8.38 -5.37 -10.45
N THR A 2 -8.22 -4.76 -9.29
CA THR A 2 -9.06 -3.67 -8.81
C THR A 2 -8.23 -2.40 -8.68
N ALA A 3 -8.68 -1.30 -9.28
CA ALA A 3 -7.97 -0.03 -9.22
C ALA A 3 -7.92 0.53 -7.80
N GLY A 4 -6.75 1.03 -7.39
CA GLY A 4 -6.52 1.57 -6.06
C GLY A 4 -6.38 0.49 -5.00
N VAL A 5 -5.99 0.91 -3.81
CA VAL A 5 -5.87 0.04 -2.63
C VAL A 5 -6.88 0.51 -1.59
N GLY A 6 -7.65 -0.43 -1.04
CA GLY A 6 -8.66 -0.14 -0.03
C GLY A 6 -8.02 0.27 1.29
N ILE A 7 -8.47 1.36 1.85
CA ILE A 7 -8.06 1.86 3.16
C ILE A 7 -9.29 2.15 4.00
N TRP A 8 -9.07 2.43 5.28
CA TRP A 8 -10.11 2.83 6.21
C TRP A 8 -9.87 4.26 6.64
N ARG A 9 -10.86 5.12 6.43
CA ARG A 9 -10.76 6.54 6.76
C ARG A 9 -11.61 6.87 7.96
N CYS A 10 -11.00 7.54 8.94
CA CYS A 10 -11.74 7.97 10.12
C CYS A 10 -12.84 8.96 9.71
N ALA A 11 -14.07 8.70 10.17
CA ALA A 11 -15.21 9.54 9.81
C ALA A 11 -15.15 10.93 10.48
N GLN A 12 -14.40 11.06 11.55
CA GLN A 12 -14.32 12.34 12.30
C GLN A 12 -13.17 13.22 11.81
N CYS A 13 -11.93 12.72 11.79
CA CYS A 13 -10.77 13.54 11.44
C CYS A 13 -10.24 13.30 10.04
N ARG A 14 -10.82 12.35 9.30
CA ARG A 14 -10.50 12.03 7.92
C ARG A 14 -9.11 11.42 7.71
N THR A 15 -8.44 11.02 8.76
CA THR A 15 -7.15 10.32 8.64
C THR A 15 -7.37 8.92 8.10
N GLY A 16 -6.55 8.52 7.12
CA GLY A 16 -6.64 7.20 6.53
C GLY A 16 -5.74 6.19 7.24
N PHE A 17 -6.14 4.92 7.25
CA PHE A 17 -5.39 3.82 7.86
C PHE A 17 -5.40 2.58 6.97
N PHE A 18 -4.27 1.88 6.99
CA PHE A 18 -4.11 0.58 6.38
C PHE A 18 -3.19 -0.25 7.30
N PRO A 19 -3.63 -1.40 7.80
CA PRO A 19 -4.99 -1.96 7.74
C PRO A 19 -5.99 -1.25 8.66
N GLN A 20 -7.22 -1.77 8.72
CA GLN A 20 -8.27 -1.21 9.59
C GLN A 20 -7.84 -1.24 11.05
N ARG A 21 -8.24 -0.21 11.79
CA ARG A 21 -7.98 -0.08 13.21
C ARG A 21 -9.28 -0.01 14.00
N LEU A 22 -9.22 -0.39 15.28
CA LEU A 22 -10.38 -0.27 16.17
C LEU A 22 -10.65 1.18 16.57
N LEU A 23 -9.58 1.94 16.80
CA LEU A 23 -9.67 3.34 17.17
C LEU A 23 -8.72 4.16 16.30
N CYS A 24 -9.12 5.38 15.99
CA CYS A 24 -8.26 6.32 15.31
C CYS A 24 -7.11 6.73 16.24
N ALA A 25 -5.87 6.57 15.78
CA ALA A 25 -4.70 6.95 16.57
C ALA A 25 -4.61 8.47 16.77
N ARG A 26 -5.33 9.24 15.97
CA ARG A 26 -5.24 10.70 16.00
C ARG A 26 -6.34 11.36 16.83
N CYS A 27 -7.60 10.93 16.65
CA CYS A 27 -8.72 11.56 17.37
C CYS A 27 -9.46 10.59 18.28
N HIS A 28 -9.05 9.33 18.33
CA HIS A 28 -9.62 8.27 19.17
C HIS A 28 -11.08 7.90 18.82
N GLY A 29 -11.55 8.34 17.65
CA GLY A 29 -12.86 7.93 17.15
C GLY A 29 -12.85 6.47 16.72
N ASP A 30 -14.02 5.84 16.70
CA ASP A 30 -14.18 4.43 16.35
C ASP A 30 -15.00 4.22 15.07
N ALA A 31 -15.41 5.29 14.42
CA ALA A 31 -16.17 5.23 13.18
C ALA A 31 -15.24 5.39 11.98
N PHE A 32 -15.24 4.39 11.09
CA PHE A 32 -14.42 4.37 9.89
C PHE A 32 -15.29 4.11 8.67
N ALA A 33 -14.90 4.71 7.55
CA ALA A 33 -15.52 4.46 6.26
C ALA A 33 -14.50 3.90 5.28
N PRO A 34 -14.90 2.98 4.40
CA PRO A 34 -13.99 2.51 3.37
C PRO A 34 -13.68 3.60 2.36
N ASP A 35 -12.44 3.63 1.89
CA ASP A 35 -11.99 4.56 0.86
C ASP A 35 -10.91 3.86 0.05
N ARG A 36 -10.42 4.50 -0.99
CA ARG A 36 -9.36 3.93 -1.83
C ARG A 36 -8.32 4.99 -2.14
N VAL A 37 -7.06 4.55 -2.20
CA VAL A 37 -5.94 5.39 -2.64
C VAL A 37 -5.41 4.83 -3.96
N HIS A 38 -5.12 5.71 -4.90
CA HIS A 38 -4.78 5.32 -6.27
C HIS A 38 -3.32 5.57 -6.63
N GLU A 39 -2.64 6.43 -5.89
CA GLU A 39 -1.24 6.76 -6.16
C GLU A 39 -0.47 6.89 -4.84
N ALA A 40 0.83 6.64 -4.93
CA ALA A 40 1.73 6.81 -3.79
C ALA A 40 3.15 7.04 -4.30
N VAL A 41 4.01 7.53 -3.41
CA VAL A 41 5.42 7.76 -3.71
C VAL A 41 6.24 6.64 -3.08
N VAL A 42 7.14 6.04 -3.85
CA VAL A 42 8.03 4.99 -3.36
C VAL A 42 9.05 5.61 -2.42
N GLU A 43 9.19 5.03 -1.22
CA GLU A 43 10.18 5.44 -0.23
C GLU A 43 11.36 4.48 -0.19
N GLU A 44 11.10 3.18 -0.16
CA GLU A 44 12.13 2.15 -0.12
C GLU A 44 11.71 0.97 -0.99
N VAL A 45 12.70 0.32 -1.60
CA VAL A 45 12.47 -0.87 -2.41
C VAL A 45 13.35 -2.00 -1.87
N SER A 46 12.76 -3.18 -1.73
CA SER A 46 13.47 -4.39 -1.33
C SER A 46 13.18 -5.51 -2.32
N VAL A 47 14.10 -6.45 -2.43
CA VAL A 47 13.90 -7.64 -3.26
C VAL A 47 13.85 -8.85 -2.35
N ILE A 48 12.74 -9.59 -2.39
CA ILE A 48 12.62 -10.86 -1.70
C ILE A 48 13.08 -11.94 -2.66
N ARG A 49 14.28 -12.48 -2.43
CA ARG A 49 14.91 -13.47 -3.30
C ARG A 49 14.51 -14.89 -2.96
N HIS A 50 14.22 -15.14 -1.69
CA HIS A 50 13.88 -16.47 -1.20
C HIS A 50 12.77 -16.38 -0.15
N MET A 51 11.93 -17.40 -0.12
CA MET A 51 10.97 -17.58 0.94
C MET A 51 11.10 -19.01 1.47
N LEU A 52 11.24 -19.16 2.78
CA LEU A 52 11.41 -20.45 3.42
C LEU A 52 10.22 -21.37 3.09
N GLY A 53 10.52 -22.59 2.67
CA GLY A 53 9.51 -23.58 2.32
C GLY A 53 8.98 -23.47 0.89
N HIS A 54 9.48 -22.53 0.09
CA HIS A 54 9.08 -22.34 -1.29
C HIS A 54 10.26 -22.54 -2.23
N SER A 55 10.36 -23.72 -2.85
CA SER A 55 11.46 -24.03 -3.76
C SER A 55 11.32 -23.39 -5.13
N ASP A 56 10.10 -22.99 -5.49
CA ASP A 56 9.77 -22.36 -6.78
C ASP A 56 9.62 -20.84 -6.69
N TRP A 57 10.09 -20.25 -5.59
CA TRP A 57 9.98 -18.82 -5.37
C TRP A 57 10.80 -18.04 -6.39
N GLN A 58 10.15 -17.11 -7.05
CA GLN A 58 10.82 -16.17 -7.94
C GLN A 58 11.12 -14.88 -7.17
N PRO A 59 12.28 -14.24 -7.42
CA PRO A 59 12.56 -12.96 -6.79
C PRO A 59 11.44 -11.94 -7.06
N ARG A 60 11.00 -11.26 -6.02
CA ARG A 60 9.92 -10.28 -6.10
C ARG A 60 10.35 -8.97 -5.47
N ARG A 61 9.93 -7.88 -6.08
CA ARG A 61 10.17 -6.56 -5.52
C ARG A 61 9.00 -6.13 -4.68
N ILE A 62 9.32 -5.59 -3.51
CA ILE A 62 8.32 -4.94 -2.67
C ILE A 62 8.81 -3.54 -2.38
N ALA A 63 7.86 -2.65 -2.10
CA ALA A 63 8.20 -1.27 -1.78
C ALA A 63 7.36 -0.78 -0.62
N SER A 64 8.00 0.04 0.23
CA SER A 64 7.26 0.88 1.15
C SER A 64 6.91 2.15 0.41
N VAL A 65 5.64 2.49 0.35
CA VAL A 65 5.15 3.67 -0.36
C VAL A 65 4.38 4.56 0.60
N ARG A 66 4.39 5.86 0.33
CA ARG A 66 3.66 6.83 1.12
C ARG A 66 2.57 7.48 0.29
N THR A 67 1.36 7.45 0.79
CA THR A 67 0.21 8.11 0.15
C THR A 67 0.22 9.61 0.42
N SER A 68 -0.61 10.35 -0.30
CA SER A 68 -0.69 11.81 -0.16
C SER A 68 -1.13 12.26 1.23
N ASP A 69 -1.87 11.42 1.95
CA ASP A 69 -2.27 11.72 3.33
C ASP A 69 -1.33 11.12 4.38
N GLY A 70 -0.13 10.71 3.97
CA GLY A 70 0.93 10.34 4.89
C GLY A 70 0.92 8.91 5.38
N GLN A 71 0.09 8.04 4.83
CA GLN A 71 0.10 6.63 5.19
C GLN A 71 1.25 5.90 4.53
N HIS A 72 1.78 4.90 5.23
CA HIS A 72 2.79 4.00 4.71
C HIS A 72 2.17 2.64 4.44
N ILE A 73 2.33 2.15 3.22
CA ILE A 73 1.79 0.86 2.79
C ILE A 73 2.92 0.08 2.13
N THR A 74 2.99 -1.22 2.40
CA THR A 74 3.90 -2.12 1.70
C THR A 74 3.17 -2.75 0.53
N VAL A 75 3.70 -2.59 -0.67
CA VAL A 75 3.08 -3.10 -1.91
C VAL A 75 4.06 -3.94 -2.69
N GLY A 76 3.55 -4.88 -3.49
CA GLY A 76 4.35 -5.58 -4.49
C GLY A 76 4.52 -4.68 -5.72
N LEU A 77 5.73 -4.64 -6.27
CA LEU A 77 5.98 -3.89 -7.50
C LEU A 77 5.92 -4.83 -8.70
N VAL A 78 5.17 -4.45 -9.72
CA VAL A 78 5.07 -5.24 -10.96
C VAL A 78 6.10 -4.81 -12.01
N ASP A 79 6.73 -3.68 -11.81
CA ASP A 79 7.80 -3.19 -12.69
C ASP A 79 8.82 -2.41 -11.87
N ASP A 80 9.88 -1.93 -12.53
CA ASP A 80 10.95 -1.20 -11.85
C ASP A 80 10.47 0.19 -11.45
N ALA A 81 10.61 0.49 -10.17
CA ALA A 81 10.38 1.82 -9.62
C ALA A 81 11.43 2.09 -8.55
N GLU A 82 11.91 3.31 -8.51
CA GLU A 82 12.95 3.71 -7.56
C GLU A 82 12.37 4.66 -6.51
N PRO A 83 13.05 4.83 -5.35
CA PRO A 83 12.63 5.82 -4.37
C PRO A 83 12.42 7.19 -5.00
N GLY A 84 11.31 7.83 -4.65
CA GLY A 84 10.88 9.09 -5.23
C GLY A 84 9.93 8.97 -6.41
N ALA A 85 9.80 7.78 -6.99
CA ALA A 85 8.88 7.56 -8.12
C ALA A 85 7.43 7.49 -7.64
N VAL A 86 6.52 7.97 -8.49
CA VAL A 86 5.08 7.82 -8.24
C VAL A 86 4.62 6.51 -8.86
N VAL A 87 3.86 5.73 -8.11
CA VAL A 87 3.27 4.48 -8.58
C VAL A 87 1.76 4.56 -8.54
N THR A 88 1.13 3.91 -9.51
CA THR A 88 -0.31 3.70 -9.52
C THR A 88 -0.61 2.44 -8.72
N LEU A 89 -1.51 2.54 -7.77
CA LEU A 89 -1.85 1.44 -6.87
C LEU A 89 -3.03 0.64 -7.42
N PHE A 90 -2.99 -0.66 -7.16
CA PHE A 90 -4.10 -1.56 -7.48
C PHE A 90 -4.06 -2.77 -6.55
N GLU A 91 -5.15 -3.53 -6.55
CA GLU A 91 -5.23 -4.78 -5.78
C GLU A 91 -5.42 -5.95 -6.72
N GLU A 92 -4.76 -7.07 -6.40
CA GLU A 92 -4.94 -8.33 -7.08
C GLU A 92 -5.02 -9.41 -6.03
N SER A 93 -6.10 -10.19 -6.03
CA SER A 93 -6.37 -11.19 -4.98
C SER A 93 -6.26 -10.61 -3.57
N THR A 94 -6.79 -9.42 -3.36
CA THR A 94 -6.78 -8.66 -2.11
C THR A 94 -5.41 -8.17 -1.66
N ALA A 95 -4.35 -8.44 -2.41
CA ALA A 95 -3.01 -7.94 -2.10
C ALA A 95 -2.74 -6.61 -2.79
N PRO A 96 -2.07 -5.65 -2.12
CA PRO A 96 -1.77 -4.36 -2.72
C PRO A 96 -0.55 -4.45 -3.64
N PHE A 97 -0.62 -3.80 -4.80
CA PHE A 97 0.46 -3.73 -5.78
C PHE A 97 0.62 -2.30 -6.28
N GLY A 98 1.82 -2.01 -6.77
CA GLY A 98 2.11 -0.73 -7.41
C GLY A 98 2.73 -0.94 -8.79
N ARG A 99 2.33 -0.07 -9.72
CA ARG A 99 2.88 -0.02 -11.07
C ARG A 99 3.47 1.36 -11.30
N ALA A 100 4.64 1.43 -11.93
CA ALA A 100 5.25 2.71 -12.24
C ALA A 100 4.27 3.56 -13.08
N LYS A 101 4.10 4.81 -12.68
CA LYS A 101 3.24 5.73 -13.42
C LYS A 101 3.97 6.16 -14.69
N PRO A 102 3.34 6.01 -15.86
CA PRO A 102 3.95 6.43 -17.13
C PRO A 102 4.15 7.92 -17.23
#